data_dac6623aac6e2b894c2d378273e1d9a1
#
_entry.id   dac6623aac6e2b894c2d378273e1d9a1
#
_cell.length_a   1.000
_cell.length_b   1.000
_cell.length_c   1.000
_cell.angle_alpha   90.00
_cell.angle_beta   90.00
_cell.angle_gamma   90.00
#
_symmetry.space_group_name_H-M   'P 1'
#
loop_
_entity.id
_entity.type
_entity.pdbx_description
1 polymer ?
#
loop_
_entity_poly.entity_id
_entity_poly.type
_entity_poly.pdbx_seq_one_letter_code
_entity_poly.pdbx_strand_id
1 'polypeptide(L)'
;MVAQTSEEARKQIVSLVRDFVKRDVEPIASTYDNEDIYPHELIPTMCELGLFGINIPTEYGGMGLDFTTFAMIFEELSKGWMSVSGIIGTHHILSYIISVYGTEEQKQRVLPKMATGEIRGGLALTEPEAGSDAQNISTTAVKDGEEYVINGRKMFISNGDNGNAFALMAKTDPNSNPRHRGISCFIFEKPTEGFKVGQHLDKLGYRGLDTCELIFDDCRVPAANLIGGEEGNGFGQVMNGLETGRINVAARAVGVAQAALEASVAYSKKRLAFGKLISEHQAIQLKLAEMAAKVHAARLMVYDAARKKDSGERNDLEAAMAKLFASEICGEVAMDAMRVHGGVGYTKDLPVERYYRDAPLMIIGEGTNEIMKLVIARRLLEKYSD
;
A
#
# COMPACT_ATOMS: atom_id res chain seq x y z
N MET A 1 21.46 8.21 -0.01
CA MET A 1 21.29 7.19 1.05
C MET A 1 20.31 7.74 2.07
N VAL A 2 19.23 7.02 2.37
CA VAL A 2 18.31 7.38 3.46
C VAL A 2 19.10 7.24 4.77
N ALA A 3 18.98 8.20 5.69
CA ALA A 3 19.65 8.11 6.97
C ALA A 3 19.09 6.90 7.74
N GLN A 4 19.95 6.03 8.24
CA GLN A 4 19.51 4.90 9.06
C GLN A 4 18.91 5.39 10.37
N THR A 5 17.65 5.04 10.62
CA THR A 5 16.98 5.29 11.89
C THR A 5 17.64 4.44 12.99
N SER A 6 18.05 5.07 14.08
CA SER A 6 18.64 4.32 15.21
C SER A 6 17.63 3.30 15.78
N GLU A 7 18.12 2.20 16.34
CA GLU A 7 17.24 1.16 16.91
C GLU A 7 16.33 1.71 18.01
N GLU A 8 16.87 2.62 18.84
CA GLU A 8 16.10 3.26 19.91
C GLU A 8 14.99 4.16 19.35
N ALA A 9 15.31 5.03 18.37
CA ALA A 9 14.31 5.89 17.72
C ALA A 9 13.23 5.04 17.02
N ARG A 10 13.63 3.96 16.35
CA ARG A 10 12.70 3.02 15.70
C ARG A 10 11.72 2.41 16.71
N LYS A 11 12.22 1.94 17.86
CA LYS A 11 11.37 1.38 18.93
C LYS A 11 10.38 2.41 19.46
N GLN A 12 10.81 3.66 19.66
CA GLN A 12 9.95 4.75 20.14
C GLN A 12 8.86 5.07 19.12
N ILE A 13 9.21 5.24 17.85
CA ILE A 13 8.27 5.52 16.76
C ILE A 13 7.21 4.40 16.65
N VAL A 14 7.65 3.15 16.59
CA VAL A 14 6.75 2.00 16.52
C VAL A 14 5.84 1.91 17.74
N SER A 15 6.34 2.25 18.93
CA SER A 15 5.52 2.31 20.14
C SER A 15 4.43 3.38 20.07
N LEU A 16 4.76 4.59 19.59
CA LEU A 16 3.78 5.67 19.39
C LEU A 16 2.67 5.26 18.40
N VAL A 17 3.05 4.62 17.30
CA VAL A 17 2.07 4.10 16.33
C VAL A 17 1.20 3.01 16.94
N ARG A 18 1.77 2.11 17.73
CA ARG A 18 1.01 1.07 18.46
C ARG A 18 0.02 1.66 19.45
N ASP A 19 0.41 2.70 20.16
CA ASP A 19 -0.48 3.39 21.11
C ASP A 19 -1.63 4.09 20.38
N PHE A 20 -1.36 4.75 19.25
CA PHE A 20 -2.39 5.30 18.38
C PHE A 20 -3.34 4.21 17.87
N VAL A 21 -2.82 3.08 17.40
CA VAL A 21 -3.64 1.97 16.92
C VAL A 21 -4.58 1.47 18.00
N LYS A 22 -4.08 1.22 19.21
CA LYS A 22 -4.90 0.71 20.32
C LYS A 22 -5.94 1.71 20.82
N ARG A 23 -5.57 2.99 20.89
CA ARG A 23 -6.41 4.04 21.48
C ARG A 23 -7.47 4.53 20.48
N ASP A 24 -7.09 4.74 19.20
CA ASP A 24 -7.92 5.47 18.26
C ASP A 24 -8.44 4.59 17.11
N VAL A 25 -7.66 3.61 16.63
CA VAL A 25 -8.01 2.81 15.45
C VAL A 25 -8.86 1.58 15.81
N GLU A 26 -8.38 0.74 16.75
CA GLU A 26 -9.08 -0.52 17.09
C GLU A 26 -10.53 -0.32 17.55
N PRO A 27 -10.86 0.72 18.34
CA PRO A 27 -12.23 0.91 18.83
C PRO A 27 -13.25 1.18 17.73
N ILE A 28 -12.86 1.80 16.63
CA ILE A 28 -13.78 2.18 15.54
C ILE A 28 -13.72 1.21 14.34
N ALA A 29 -12.67 0.41 14.23
CA ALA A 29 -12.36 -0.38 13.04
C ALA A 29 -13.53 -1.28 12.59
N SER A 30 -14.24 -1.97 13.50
CA SER A 30 -15.32 -2.87 13.13
C SER A 30 -16.54 -2.12 12.60
N THR A 31 -16.92 -1.01 13.23
CA THR A 31 -18.07 -0.20 12.81
C THR A 31 -17.79 0.43 11.44
N TYR A 32 -16.65 1.07 11.29
CA TYR A 32 -16.29 1.78 10.07
C TYR A 32 -16.05 0.85 8.87
N ASP A 33 -15.45 -0.32 9.12
CA ASP A 33 -15.33 -1.37 8.09
C ASP A 33 -16.70 -1.88 7.65
N ASN A 34 -17.60 -2.18 8.59
CA ASN A 34 -18.92 -2.71 8.27
C ASN A 34 -19.79 -1.72 7.50
N GLU A 35 -19.70 -0.44 7.83
CA GLU A 35 -20.49 0.65 7.22
C GLU A 35 -19.78 1.29 6.02
N ASP A 36 -18.55 0.89 5.73
CA ASP A 36 -17.68 1.44 4.67
C ASP A 36 -17.44 2.95 4.82
N ILE A 37 -17.21 3.42 6.06
CA ILE A 37 -17.01 4.83 6.40
C ILE A 37 -15.52 5.16 6.39
N TYR A 38 -15.14 6.22 5.64
CA TYR A 38 -13.78 6.74 5.67
C TYR A 38 -13.49 7.41 7.03
N PRO A 39 -12.39 7.06 7.72
CA PRO A 39 -12.10 7.51 9.08
C PRO A 39 -11.48 8.92 9.12
N HIS A 40 -12.26 9.94 8.76
CA HIS A 40 -11.82 11.33 8.71
C HIS A 40 -11.23 11.81 10.04
N GLU A 41 -11.77 11.35 11.17
CA GLU A 41 -11.33 11.72 12.51
C GLU A 41 -9.92 11.21 12.88
N LEU A 42 -9.40 10.20 12.18
CA LEU A 42 -8.03 9.72 12.41
C LEU A 42 -7.00 10.59 11.69
N ILE A 43 -7.38 11.30 10.63
CA ILE A 43 -6.45 12.06 9.79
C ILE A 43 -5.65 13.11 10.57
N PRO A 44 -6.24 13.94 11.44
CA PRO A 44 -5.47 14.90 12.25
C PRO A 44 -4.35 14.24 13.06
N THR A 45 -4.66 13.18 13.79
CA THR A 45 -3.66 12.44 14.58
C THR A 45 -2.61 11.77 13.70
N MET A 46 -2.98 11.26 12.53
CA MET A 46 -2.03 10.72 11.56
C MET A 46 -1.08 11.80 11.03
N CYS A 47 -1.55 13.04 10.83
CA CYS A 47 -0.71 14.18 10.48
C CYS A 47 0.25 14.53 11.62
N GLU A 48 -0.23 14.64 12.86
CA GLU A 48 0.57 14.95 14.06
C GLU A 48 1.66 13.89 14.30
N LEU A 49 1.38 12.63 14.02
CA LEU A 49 2.35 11.53 14.10
C LEU A 49 3.33 11.50 12.91
N GLY A 50 3.18 12.38 11.92
CA GLY A 50 4.03 12.46 10.74
C GLY A 50 3.87 11.29 9.77
N LEU A 51 2.74 10.54 9.85
CA LEU A 51 2.54 9.32 9.05
C LEU A 51 2.44 9.59 7.54
N PHE A 52 2.18 10.82 7.12
CA PHE A 52 2.23 11.21 5.72
C PHE A 52 3.64 11.55 5.23
N GLY A 53 4.57 11.84 6.15
CA GLY A 53 5.95 12.24 5.83
C GLY A 53 7.02 11.17 6.10
N ILE A 54 6.68 9.91 6.33
CA ILE A 54 7.59 8.86 6.81
C ILE A 54 8.90 8.81 6.01
N ASN A 55 8.83 8.66 4.69
CA ASN A 55 9.99 8.55 3.80
C ASN A 55 10.31 9.83 3.02
N ILE A 56 9.54 10.91 3.20
CA ILE A 56 9.86 12.19 2.58
C ILE A 56 11.13 12.73 3.23
N PRO A 57 12.13 13.18 2.44
CA PRO A 57 13.36 13.71 2.99
C PRO A 57 13.13 14.89 3.95
N THR A 58 13.98 15.02 4.97
CA THR A 58 13.85 16.07 6.00
C THR A 58 13.98 17.49 5.44
N GLU A 59 14.72 17.67 4.35
CA GLU A 59 14.84 18.94 3.62
C GLU A 59 13.52 19.44 3.04
N TYR A 60 12.54 18.52 2.82
CA TYR A 60 11.17 18.84 2.40
C TYR A 60 10.15 18.67 3.53
N GLY A 61 10.59 18.70 4.79
CA GLY A 61 9.72 18.66 5.97
C GLY A 61 9.20 17.27 6.36
N GLY A 62 9.68 16.21 5.73
CA GLY A 62 9.36 14.84 6.11
C GLY A 62 10.21 14.31 7.27
N MET A 63 9.95 13.07 7.67
CA MET A 63 10.71 12.39 8.73
C MET A 63 12.00 11.75 8.23
N GLY A 64 12.14 11.47 6.94
CA GLY A 64 13.32 10.86 6.33
C GLY A 64 13.65 9.46 6.88
N LEU A 65 12.66 8.70 7.35
CA LEU A 65 12.89 7.39 7.96
C LEU A 65 13.25 6.34 6.91
N ASP A 66 14.00 5.34 7.36
CA ASP A 66 14.37 4.19 6.54
C ASP A 66 13.17 3.26 6.24
N PHE A 67 13.29 2.44 5.19
CA PHE A 67 12.23 1.50 4.77
C PHE A 67 11.98 0.39 5.78
N THR A 68 12.96 0.07 6.61
CA THR A 68 12.78 -0.88 7.71
C THR A 68 11.81 -0.33 8.75
N THR A 69 11.96 0.95 9.14
CA THR A 69 11.02 1.63 10.05
C THR A 69 9.66 1.82 9.39
N PHE A 70 9.63 2.19 8.11
CA PHE A 70 8.42 2.25 7.30
C PHE A 70 7.63 0.94 7.33
N ALA A 71 8.27 -0.21 7.07
CA ALA A 71 7.61 -1.51 7.10
C ALA A 71 7.02 -1.82 8.48
N MET A 72 7.74 -1.50 9.57
CA MET A 72 7.24 -1.70 10.94
C MET A 72 6.02 -0.83 11.26
N ILE A 73 5.97 0.41 10.78
CA ILE A 73 4.81 1.30 10.92
C ILE A 73 3.61 0.70 10.20
N PHE A 74 3.78 0.24 8.95
CA PHE A 74 2.70 -0.38 8.19
C PHE A 74 2.19 -1.68 8.80
N GLU A 75 3.09 -2.48 9.38
CA GLU A 75 2.71 -3.68 10.14
C GLU A 75 1.81 -3.31 11.34
N GLU A 76 2.22 -2.35 12.19
CA GLU A 76 1.43 -1.95 13.36
C GLU A 76 0.07 -1.34 12.98
N LEU A 77 0.01 -0.46 11.99
CA LEU A 77 -1.28 0.11 11.53
C LEU A 77 -2.23 -0.98 11.03
N SER A 78 -1.70 -1.96 10.30
CA SER A 78 -2.51 -3.04 9.71
C SER A 78 -2.98 -4.07 10.74
N LYS A 79 -2.33 -4.17 11.88
CA LYS A 79 -2.81 -4.96 13.01
C LYS A 79 -4.15 -4.43 13.53
N GLY A 80 -4.31 -3.13 13.64
CA GLY A 80 -5.56 -2.51 14.07
C GLY A 80 -6.62 -2.56 12.98
N TRP A 81 -6.30 -1.96 11.83
CA TRP A 81 -7.19 -1.94 10.68
C TRP A 81 -6.41 -1.64 9.39
N MET A 82 -6.43 -2.60 8.46
CA MET A 82 -5.65 -2.52 7.22
C MET A 82 -5.96 -1.26 6.39
N SER A 83 -7.20 -0.77 6.42
CA SER A 83 -7.62 0.40 5.65
C SER A 83 -6.90 1.69 6.07
N VAL A 84 -6.58 1.85 7.36
CA VAL A 84 -5.80 3.00 7.84
C VAL A 84 -4.40 3.02 7.24
N SER A 85 -3.74 1.86 7.15
CA SER A 85 -2.45 1.76 6.45
C SER A 85 -2.58 2.05 4.96
N GLY A 86 -3.74 1.78 4.37
CA GLY A 86 -4.06 2.06 2.97
C GLY A 86 -4.16 3.55 2.66
N ILE A 87 -4.62 4.36 3.60
CA ILE A 87 -4.72 5.82 3.44
C ILE A 87 -3.34 6.41 3.10
N ILE A 88 -2.29 5.94 3.77
CA ILE A 88 -0.93 6.40 3.53
C ILE A 88 -0.17 5.55 2.49
N GLY A 89 -0.65 4.34 2.16
CA GLY A 89 0.07 3.40 1.30
C GLY A 89 0.35 3.96 -0.09
N THR A 90 -0.69 4.36 -0.82
CA THR A 90 -0.55 4.94 -2.16
C THR A 90 0.00 6.36 -2.14
N HIS A 91 -0.21 7.10 -1.06
CA HIS A 91 0.41 8.41 -0.82
C HIS A 91 1.94 8.32 -0.84
N HIS A 92 2.51 7.31 -0.15
CA HIS A 92 3.96 7.10 -0.14
C HIS A 92 4.53 6.65 -1.49
N ILE A 93 3.74 6.05 -2.37
CA ILE A 93 4.17 5.78 -3.75
C ILE A 93 4.34 7.10 -4.51
N LEU A 94 3.34 7.99 -4.46
CA LEU A 94 3.43 9.31 -5.11
C LEU A 94 4.59 10.13 -4.56
N SER A 95 4.71 10.24 -3.23
CA SER A 95 5.79 11.02 -2.61
C SER A 95 7.18 10.48 -2.95
N TYR A 96 7.34 9.15 -3.01
CA TYR A 96 8.58 8.51 -3.44
C TYR A 96 8.91 8.83 -4.90
N ILE A 97 7.94 8.73 -5.82
CA ILE A 97 8.15 9.05 -7.24
C ILE A 97 8.61 10.51 -7.39
N ILE A 98 7.96 11.45 -6.70
CA ILE A 98 8.34 12.87 -6.75
C ILE A 98 9.72 13.08 -6.11
N SER A 99 10.02 12.46 -4.96
CA SER A 99 11.31 12.59 -4.28
C SER A 99 12.50 12.13 -5.13
N VAL A 100 12.30 11.05 -5.91
CA VAL A 100 13.36 10.46 -6.72
C VAL A 100 13.47 11.10 -8.10
N TYR A 101 12.35 11.38 -8.75
CA TYR A 101 12.29 11.74 -10.16
C TYR A 101 11.79 13.16 -10.43
N GLY A 102 11.18 13.82 -9.47
CA GLY A 102 10.68 15.20 -9.62
C GLY A 102 11.82 16.19 -9.87
N THR A 103 11.52 17.28 -10.60
CA THR A 103 12.41 18.43 -10.63
C THR A 103 12.48 19.09 -9.26
N GLU A 104 13.50 19.93 -9.02
CA GLU A 104 13.60 20.61 -7.71
C GLU A 104 12.38 21.48 -7.41
N GLU A 105 11.82 22.15 -8.43
CA GLU A 105 10.60 22.96 -8.31
C GLU A 105 9.40 22.09 -7.93
N GLN A 106 9.27 20.89 -8.52
CA GLN A 106 8.20 19.94 -8.17
C GLN A 106 8.34 19.45 -6.73
N LYS A 107 9.55 19.10 -6.30
CA LYS A 107 9.83 18.67 -4.93
C LYS A 107 9.50 19.74 -3.92
N GLN A 108 9.99 20.97 -4.12
CA GLN A 108 9.75 22.11 -3.22
C GLN A 108 8.27 22.50 -3.14
N ARG A 109 7.53 22.36 -4.26
CA ARG A 109 6.13 22.71 -4.33
C ARG A 109 5.22 21.70 -3.64
N VAL A 110 5.53 20.40 -3.77
CA VAL A 110 4.57 19.32 -3.44
C VAL A 110 4.96 18.57 -2.17
N LEU A 111 6.24 18.20 -1.99
CA LEU A 111 6.65 17.32 -0.89
C LEU A 111 6.38 17.90 0.51
N PRO A 112 6.60 19.22 0.79
CA PRO A 112 6.27 19.78 2.10
C PRO A 112 4.80 19.64 2.47
N LYS A 113 3.90 19.84 1.51
CA LYS A 113 2.46 19.68 1.69
C LYS A 113 2.04 18.22 1.82
N MET A 114 2.76 17.31 1.15
CA MET A 114 2.57 15.88 1.33
C MET A 114 3.02 15.42 2.72
N ALA A 115 4.15 15.92 3.20
CA ALA A 115 4.68 15.56 4.52
C ALA A 115 3.73 15.92 5.67
N THR A 116 3.00 17.03 5.53
CA THR A 116 1.99 17.49 6.52
C THR A 116 0.62 16.82 6.35
N GLY A 117 0.37 16.12 5.22
CA GLY A 117 -0.94 15.56 4.88
C GLY A 117 -1.93 16.59 4.30
N GLU A 118 -1.51 17.83 3.99
CA GLU A 118 -2.30 18.80 3.22
C GLU A 118 -2.58 18.27 1.81
N ILE A 119 -1.56 17.71 1.15
CA ILE A 119 -1.71 16.91 -0.05
C ILE A 119 -1.66 15.44 0.32
N ARG A 120 -2.77 14.73 0.06
CA ARG A 120 -2.87 13.27 0.22
C ARG A 120 -3.02 12.64 -1.14
N GLY A 121 -2.09 11.76 -1.47
CA GLY A 121 -1.93 11.27 -2.83
C GLY A 121 -2.36 9.82 -3.05
N GLY A 122 -2.42 9.49 -4.33
CA GLY A 122 -2.68 8.14 -4.83
C GLY A 122 -1.90 7.84 -6.09
N LEU A 123 -2.04 6.62 -6.57
CA LEU A 123 -1.51 6.16 -7.86
C LEU A 123 -2.66 5.90 -8.82
N ALA A 124 -2.72 6.62 -9.93
CA ALA A 124 -3.72 6.48 -10.99
C ALA A 124 -3.09 5.79 -12.22
N LEU A 125 -2.88 4.47 -12.12
CA LEU A 125 -2.27 3.61 -13.15
C LEU A 125 -3.32 2.77 -13.87
N THR A 126 -4.02 1.90 -13.12
CA THR A 126 -4.91 0.86 -13.63
C THR A 126 -6.11 1.44 -14.38
N GLU A 127 -6.50 0.80 -15.47
CA GLU A 127 -7.68 1.14 -16.28
C GLU A 127 -8.62 -0.08 -16.37
N PRO A 128 -9.89 0.11 -16.81
CA PRO A 128 -10.80 -1.02 -16.98
C PRO A 128 -10.22 -2.17 -17.81
N GLU A 129 -9.46 -1.85 -18.86
CA GLU A 129 -8.88 -2.83 -19.80
C GLU A 129 -7.38 -3.06 -19.59
N ALA A 130 -6.75 -2.43 -18.59
CA ALA A 130 -5.30 -2.51 -18.36
C ALA A 130 -4.96 -2.58 -16.86
N GLY A 131 -4.79 -3.80 -16.35
CA GLY A 131 -4.32 -4.08 -14.99
C GLY A 131 -2.89 -4.62 -14.99
N SER A 132 -2.73 -5.94 -15.04
CA SER A 132 -1.40 -6.60 -15.09
C SER A 132 -0.59 -6.22 -16.33
N ASP A 133 -1.24 -5.99 -17.48
CA ASP A 133 -0.62 -5.37 -18.67
C ASP A 133 -0.64 -3.84 -18.55
N ALA A 134 0.13 -3.32 -17.62
CA ALA A 134 0.18 -1.88 -17.32
C ALA A 134 0.73 -1.01 -18.48
N GLN A 135 1.34 -1.62 -19.51
CA GLN A 135 1.76 -0.91 -20.71
C GLN A 135 0.62 -0.67 -21.70
N ASN A 136 -0.51 -1.33 -21.50
CA ASN A 136 -1.66 -1.26 -22.40
C ASN A 136 -2.69 -0.20 -21.98
N ILE A 137 -2.35 0.73 -21.11
CA ILE A 137 -3.23 1.86 -20.76
C ILE A 137 -3.70 2.60 -22.01
N SER A 138 -4.87 3.19 -21.96
CA SER A 138 -5.51 3.94 -23.06
C SER A 138 -5.58 5.45 -22.79
N THR A 139 -5.48 5.89 -21.54
CA THR A 139 -5.45 7.31 -21.16
C THR A 139 -4.35 8.02 -21.92
N THR A 140 -4.69 9.13 -22.57
CA THR A 140 -3.77 9.96 -23.35
C THR A 140 -3.49 11.30 -22.70
N ALA A 141 -2.33 11.88 -22.99
CA ALA A 141 -1.97 13.24 -22.63
C ALA A 141 -1.37 13.90 -23.87
N VAL A 142 -2.12 14.83 -24.48
CA VAL A 142 -1.71 15.53 -25.70
C VAL A 142 -1.20 16.91 -25.34
N LYS A 143 0.02 17.25 -25.73
CA LYS A 143 0.61 18.56 -25.45
C LYS A 143 -0.10 19.66 -26.24
N ASP A 144 -0.51 20.73 -25.54
CA ASP A 144 -1.14 21.93 -26.10
C ASP A 144 -0.51 23.17 -25.45
N GLY A 145 0.50 23.72 -26.07
CA GLY A 145 1.28 24.84 -25.52
C GLY A 145 2.01 24.46 -24.24
N GLU A 146 1.69 25.17 -23.16
CA GLU A 146 2.26 24.97 -21.81
C GLU A 146 1.44 24.01 -20.95
N GLU A 147 0.51 23.28 -21.56
CA GLU A 147 -0.38 22.32 -20.88
C GLU A 147 -0.40 20.98 -21.62
N TYR A 148 -0.96 19.96 -20.93
CA TYR A 148 -1.40 18.71 -21.53
C TYR A 148 -2.90 18.57 -21.37
N VAL A 149 -3.58 18.16 -22.43
CA VAL A 149 -5.00 17.77 -22.43
C VAL A 149 -5.06 16.29 -22.19
N ILE A 150 -5.65 15.88 -21.05
CA ILE A 150 -5.70 14.49 -20.62
C ILE A 150 -7.10 13.94 -20.78
N ASN A 151 -7.21 12.79 -21.46
CA ASN A 151 -8.44 12.06 -21.68
C ASN A 151 -8.29 10.59 -21.33
N GLY A 152 -9.26 10.04 -20.58
CA GLY A 152 -9.28 8.63 -20.23
C GLY A 152 -9.98 8.31 -18.92
N ARG A 153 -9.77 7.08 -18.46
CA ARG A 153 -10.37 6.58 -17.21
C ARG A 153 -9.36 5.75 -16.43
N LYS A 154 -9.41 5.87 -15.11
CA LYS A 154 -8.64 5.03 -14.20
C LYS A 154 -9.58 4.27 -13.28
N MET A 155 -9.20 3.04 -12.91
CA MET A 155 -10.03 2.13 -12.12
C MET A 155 -9.26 1.61 -10.90
N PHE A 156 -9.98 1.31 -9.83
CA PHE A 156 -9.43 0.80 -8.57
C PHE A 156 -8.47 1.78 -7.87
N ILE A 157 -8.78 3.09 -7.96
CA ILE A 157 -7.91 4.12 -7.37
C ILE A 157 -8.28 4.36 -5.92
N SER A 158 -7.40 3.90 -5.01
CA SER A 158 -7.49 4.18 -3.57
C SER A 158 -7.23 5.66 -3.30
N ASN A 159 -7.91 6.24 -2.31
CA ASN A 159 -7.98 7.68 -2.07
C ASN A 159 -8.51 8.47 -3.29
N GLY A 160 -9.28 7.83 -4.17
CA GLY A 160 -9.79 8.44 -5.39
C GLY A 160 -10.69 9.64 -5.12
N ASP A 161 -11.49 9.58 -4.08
CA ASP A 161 -12.35 10.65 -3.62
C ASP A 161 -11.69 11.51 -2.53
N ASN A 162 -11.19 10.90 -1.47
CA ASN A 162 -10.62 11.60 -0.32
C ASN A 162 -9.19 12.11 -0.52
N GLY A 163 -8.45 11.62 -1.52
CA GLY A 163 -7.17 12.18 -1.94
C GLY A 163 -7.35 13.40 -2.85
N ASN A 164 -6.34 14.26 -2.91
CA ASN A 164 -6.36 15.49 -3.72
C ASN A 164 -5.20 15.58 -4.73
N ALA A 165 -4.33 14.55 -4.82
CA ALA A 165 -3.29 14.45 -5.85
C ALA A 165 -3.05 12.99 -6.27
N PHE A 166 -2.58 12.79 -7.50
CA PHE A 166 -2.30 11.46 -8.05
C PHE A 166 -1.04 11.45 -8.92
N ALA A 167 -0.24 10.37 -8.82
CA ALA A 167 0.68 10.00 -9.90
C ALA A 167 -0.17 9.45 -11.05
N LEU A 168 -0.47 10.27 -12.04
CA LEU A 168 -1.32 9.91 -13.17
C LEU A 168 -0.47 9.45 -14.35
N MET A 169 -0.70 8.19 -14.76
CA MET A 169 -0.08 7.61 -15.93
C MET A 169 -0.92 7.86 -17.19
N ALA A 170 -0.29 8.43 -18.23
CA ALA A 170 -0.94 8.65 -19.52
C ALA A 170 0.05 8.45 -20.68
N LYS A 171 -0.46 8.12 -21.87
CA LYS A 171 0.33 8.05 -23.10
C LYS A 171 0.52 9.43 -23.67
N THR A 172 1.77 9.86 -23.77
CA THR A 172 2.19 11.06 -24.54
C THR A 172 2.57 10.70 -25.96
N ASP A 173 3.03 9.46 -26.21
CA ASP A 173 3.24 8.90 -27.54
C ASP A 173 2.59 7.51 -27.68
N PRO A 174 1.37 7.43 -28.24
CA PRO A 174 0.67 6.14 -28.40
C PRO A 174 1.31 5.20 -29.43
N ASN A 175 2.22 5.71 -30.29
CA ASN A 175 2.90 4.94 -31.34
C ASN A 175 4.28 4.45 -30.92
N SER A 176 4.72 4.74 -29.72
CA SER A 176 6.06 4.39 -29.23
C SER A 176 6.32 2.89 -29.26
N ASN A 177 7.53 2.53 -29.68
CA ASN A 177 8.02 1.15 -29.63
C ASN A 177 9.42 1.13 -28.99
N PRO A 178 9.60 0.49 -27.84
CA PRO A 178 8.61 -0.27 -27.07
C PRO A 178 7.53 0.60 -26.39
N ARG A 179 6.33 0.04 -26.18
CA ARG A 179 5.13 0.76 -25.69
C ARG A 179 5.37 1.58 -24.43
N HIS A 180 6.16 1.08 -23.48
CA HIS A 180 6.41 1.75 -22.21
C HIS A 180 7.12 3.10 -22.35
N ARG A 181 7.86 3.32 -23.45
CA ARG A 181 8.55 4.61 -23.74
C ARG A 181 7.59 5.72 -24.18
N GLY A 182 6.35 5.38 -24.51
CA GLY A 182 5.32 6.37 -24.82
C GLY A 182 4.48 6.79 -23.60
N ILE A 183 4.82 6.29 -22.39
CA ILE A 183 4.05 6.53 -21.18
C ILE A 183 4.78 7.52 -20.28
N SER A 184 4.07 8.58 -19.89
CA SER A 184 4.53 9.62 -18.98
C SER A 184 3.76 9.60 -17.66
N CYS A 185 4.33 10.19 -16.62
CA CYS A 185 3.71 10.32 -15.30
C CYS A 185 3.54 11.79 -14.95
N PHE A 186 2.35 12.15 -14.50
CA PHE A 186 2.00 13.53 -14.15
C PHE A 186 1.62 13.64 -12.67
N ILE A 187 1.96 14.76 -12.04
CA ILE A 187 1.35 15.18 -10.78
C ILE A 187 -0.02 15.76 -11.13
N PHE A 188 -1.08 14.99 -10.96
CA PHE A 188 -2.45 15.45 -11.13
C PHE A 188 -3.00 15.94 -9.79
N GLU A 189 -3.50 17.16 -9.73
CA GLU A 189 -4.02 17.78 -8.50
C GLU A 189 -5.49 18.14 -8.68
N LYS A 190 -6.31 17.94 -7.65
CA LYS A 190 -7.69 18.40 -7.58
C LYS A 190 -7.76 19.81 -6.96
N PRO A 191 -8.74 20.65 -7.34
CA PRO A 191 -9.70 20.43 -8.43
C PRO A 191 -9.09 20.74 -9.81
N THR A 192 -9.50 20.02 -10.83
CA THR A 192 -9.16 20.29 -12.23
C THR A 192 -10.44 20.21 -13.07
N GLU A 193 -10.67 21.16 -13.97
CA GLU A 193 -11.83 21.14 -14.86
C GLU A 193 -11.80 19.87 -15.74
N GLY A 194 -12.97 19.27 -15.99
CA GLY A 194 -13.09 18.01 -16.73
C GLY A 194 -12.81 16.75 -15.90
N PHE A 195 -12.29 16.87 -14.66
CA PHE A 195 -12.10 15.75 -13.77
C PHE A 195 -13.37 15.41 -12.98
N LYS A 196 -13.66 14.11 -12.88
CA LYS A 196 -14.75 13.59 -12.04
C LYS A 196 -14.33 12.31 -11.35
N VAL A 197 -14.74 12.15 -10.10
CA VAL A 197 -14.77 10.86 -9.43
C VAL A 197 -16.00 10.12 -9.95
N GLY A 198 -15.77 8.95 -10.53
CA GLY A 198 -16.83 8.10 -11.06
C GLY A 198 -17.39 7.17 -9.97
N GLN A 199 -17.50 5.88 -10.30
CA GLN A 199 -18.08 4.89 -9.40
C GLN A 199 -17.18 4.66 -8.18
N HIS A 200 -17.77 4.67 -6.98
CA HIS A 200 -17.19 4.07 -5.78
C HIS A 200 -17.40 2.55 -5.85
N LEU A 201 -16.34 1.79 -5.60
CA LEU A 201 -16.36 0.34 -5.71
C LEU A 201 -16.71 -0.30 -4.37
N ASP A 202 -17.76 -1.10 -4.33
CA ASP A 202 -18.07 -1.95 -3.18
C ASP A 202 -17.10 -3.15 -3.13
N LYS A 203 -16.35 -3.27 -2.04
CA LYS A 203 -15.25 -4.23 -1.91
C LYS A 203 -15.57 -5.32 -0.89
N LEU A 204 -14.96 -6.47 -1.07
CA LEU A 204 -15.01 -7.58 -0.10
C LEU A 204 -14.42 -7.17 1.26
N GLY A 205 -13.21 -6.62 1.25
CA GLY A 205 -12.46 -6.10 2.39
C GLY A 205 -11.87 -4.73 2.06
N TYR A 206 -10.94 -4.25 2.91
CA TYR A 206 -10.34 -2.92 2.73
C TYR A 206 -11.39 -1.81 2.70
N ARG A 207 -12.47 -2.05 3.45
CA ARG A 207 -13.60 -1.13 3.56
C ARG A 207 -13.20 0.05 4.46
N GLY A 208 -13.90 1.18 4.30
CA GLY A 208 -13.54 2.42 4.97
C GLY A 208 -12.43 3.22 4.29
N LEU A 209 -11.76 2.68 3.29
CA LEU A 209 -10.92 3.44 2.36
C LEU A 209 -11.59 3.47 1.00
N ASP A 210 -11.90 4.65 0.47
CA ASP A 210 -12.49 4.78 -0.85
C ASP A 210 -11.59 4.21 -1.94
N THR A 211 -12.22 3.55 -2.89
CA THR A 211 -11.59 3.01 -4.09
C THR A 211 -12.53 3.32 -5.26
N CYS A 212 -12.06 4.14 -6.19
CA CYS A 212 -12.92 4.78 -7.16
C CYS A 212 -12.46 4.58 -8.60
N GLU A 213 -13.40 4.80 -9.52
CA GLU A 213 -13.10 5.19 -10.90
C GLU A 213 -12.75 6.69 -10.93
N LEU A 214 -11.74 7.06 -11.71
CA LEU A 214 -11.43 8.45 -12.04
C LEU A 214 -11.65 8.68 -13.54
N ILE A 215 -12.33 9.78 -13.89
CA ILE A 215 -12.70 10.15 -15.26
C ILE A 215 -12.03 11.47 -15.60
N PHE A 216 -11.33 11.48 -16.73
CA PHE A 216 -10.64 12.63 -17.30
C PHE A 216 -11.25 12.93 -18.66
N ASP A 217 -11.85 14.12 -18.80
CA ASP A 217 -12.55 14.60 -19.99
C ASP A 217 -12.03 16.00 -20.33
N ASP A 218 -11.09 16.06 -21.28
CA ASP A 218 -10.34 17.27 -21.65
C ASP A 218 -9.69 17.99 -20.45
N CYS A 219 -9.18 17.22 -19.48
CA CYS A 219 -8.52 17.79 -18.32
C CYS A 219 -7.20 18.48 -18.70
N ARG A 220 -7.11 19.78 -18.41
CA ARG A 220 -5.90 20.57 -18.66
C ARG A 220 -4.97 20.54 -17.46
N VAL A 221 -3.74 20.06 -17.68
CA VAL A 221 -2.72 19.93 -16.65
C VAL A 221 -1.47 20.69 -17.12
N PRO A 222 -0.90 21.58 -16.29
CA PRO A 222 0.33 22.31 -16.64
C PRO A 222 1.48 21.38 -17.05
N ALA A 223 2.23 21.73 -18.07
CA ALA A 223 3.42 20.95 -18.50
C ALA A 223 4.45 20.81 -17.37
N ALA A 224 4.52 21.77 -16.47
CA ALA A 224 5.35 21.70 -15.25
C ALA A 224 4.98 20.55 -14.29
N ASN A 225 3.81 19.91 -14.47
CA ASN A 225 3.38 18.76 -13.68
C ASN A 225 3.84 17.42 -14.27
N LEU A 226 4.47 17.39 -15.45
CA LEU A 226 5.13 16.21 -15.98
C LEU A 226 6.33 15.87 -15.08
N ILE A 227 6.30 14.72 -14.42
CA ILE A 227 7.32 14.36 -13.43
C ILE A 227 8.69 14.21 -14.11
N GLY A 228 9.66 14.99 -13.63
CA GLY A 228 11.01 15.03 -14.19
C GLY A 228 11.15 15.85 -15.47
N GLY A 229 10.05 16.39 -16.02
CA GLY A 229 10.07 17.31 -17.18
C GLY A 229 10.26 16.64 -18.54
N GLU A 230 10.43 15.32 -18.63
CA GLU A 230 10.66 14.57 -19.86
C GLU A 230 9.59 13.51 -20.11
N GLU A 231 9.03 13.49 -21.31
CA GLU A 231 8.07 12.47 -21.73
C GLU A 231 8.70 11.07 -21.84
N GLY A 232 7.87 10.02 -21.71
CA GLY A 232 8.26 8.63 -21.95
C GLY A 232 8.97 7.93 -20.79
N ASN A 233 9.25 8.64 -19.69
CA ASN A 233 9.92 8.08 -18.51
C ASN A 233 8.96 7.54 -17.44
N GLY A 234 7.66 7.82 -17.57
CA GLY A 234 6.66 7.57 -16.51
C GLY A 234 6.55 6.09 -16.13
N PHE A 235 6.64 5.18 -17.09
CA PHE A 235 6.54 3.75 -16.79
C PHE A 235 7.66 3.29 -15.85
N GLY A 236 8.92 3.67 -16.14
CA GLY A 236 10.05 3.36 -15.27
C GLY A 236 9.95 3.97 -13.89
N GLN A 237 9.52 5.24 -13.81
CA GLN A 237 9.31 5.97 -12.56
C GLN A 237 8.29 5.26 -11.65
N VAL A 238 7.14 4.88 -12.21
CA VAL A 238 6.07 4.22 -11.45
C VAL A 238 6.43 2.79 -11.08
N MET A 239 7.08 2.02 -11.97
CA MET A 239 7.53 0.67 -11.63
C MET A 239 8.53 0.67 -10.46
N ASN A 240 9.42 1.66 -10.38
CA ASN A 240 10.31 1.84 -9.22
C ASN A 240 9.55 2.26 -7.95
N GLY A 241 8.55 3.13 -8.08
CA GLY A 241 7.64 3.47 -6.96
C GLY A 241 6.90 2.25 -6.42
N LEU A 242 6.45 1.35 -7.28
CA LEU A 242 5.77 0.11 -6.91
C LEU A 242 6.69 -0.90 -6.19
N GLU A 243 8.01 -0.81 -6.30
CA GLU A 243 8.92 -1.62 -5.47
C GLU A 243 8.77 -1.27 -3.97
N THR A 244 8.61 0.03 -3.67
CA THR A 244 8.27 0.51 -2.33
C THR A 244 6.86 0.04 -1.93
N GLY A 245 5.92 0.07 -2.85
CA GLY A 245 4.56 -0.44 -2.68
C GLY A 245 4.53 -1.92 -2.31
N ARG A 246 5.38 -2.77 -2.90
CA ARG A 246 5.47 -4.20 -2.57
C ARG A 246 5.92 -4.44 -1.13
N ILE A 247 6.89 -3.67 -0.61
CA ILE A 247 7.31 -3.72 0.81
C ILE A 247 6.12 -3.34 1.71
N ASN A 248 5.40 -2.28 1.37
CA ASN A 248 4.21 -1.82 2.09
C ASN A 248 3.11 -2.91 2.11
N VAL A 249 2.74 -3.49 0.96
CA VAL A 249 1.73 -4.57 0.90
C VAL A 249 2.16 -5.79 1.70
N ALA A 250 3.43 -6.18 1.62
CA ALA A 250 3.97 -7.29 2.39
C ALA A 250 3.93 -7.01 3.91
N ALA A 251 4.26 -5.79 4.35
CA ALA A 251 4.17 -5.39 5.75
C ALA A 251 2.72 -5.38 6.25
N ARG A 252 1.76 -4.91 5.43
CA ARG A 252 0.32 -4.98 5.74
C ARG A 252 -0.15 -6.43 5.91
N ALA A 253 0.29 -7.32 5.04
CA ALA A 253 -0.02 -8.75 5.14
C ALA A 253 0.47 -9.37 6.44
N VAL A 254 1.70 -9.03 6.87
CA VAL A 254 2.24 -9.45 8.16
C VAL A 254 1.42 -8.88 9.31
N GLY A 255 1.01 -7.61 9.26
CA GLY A 255 0.20 -6.97 10.29
C GLY A 255 -1.17 -7.66 10.47
N VAL A 256 -1.89 -7.89 9.38
CA VAL A 256 -3.19 -8.61 9.41
C VAL A 256 -3.03 -10.05 9.92
N ALA A 257 -2.01 -10.77 9.43
CA ALA A 257 -1.73 -12.13 9.88
C ALA A 257 -1.35 -12.19 11.38
N GLN A 258 -0.58 -11.20 11.86
CA GLN A 258 -0.23 -11.07 13.27
C GLN A 258 -1.47 -10.82 14.13
N ALA A 259 -2.37 -9.94 13.72
CA ALA A 259 -3.63 -9.68 14.41
C ALA A 259 -4.51 -10.94 14.48
N ALA A 260 -4.59 -11.69 13.39
CA ALA A 260 -5.33 -12.95 13.32
C ALA A 260 -4.75 -14.01 14.28
N LEU A 261 -3.43 -14.12 14.36
CA LEU A 261 -2.73 -14.99 15.31
C LEU A 261 -3.00 -14.56 16.76
N GLU A 262 -2.82 -13.28 17.10
CA GLU A 262 -3.04 -12.75 18.46
C GLU A 262 -4.48 -12.98 18.93
N ALA A 263 -5.48 -12.72 18.06
CA ALA A 263 -6.87 -12.99 18.33
C ALA A 263 -7.12 -14.48 18.60
N SER A 264 -6.52 -15.37 17.81
CA SER A 264 -6.63 -16.82 17.96
C SER A 264 -6.04 -17.31 19.28
N VAL A 265 -4.87 -16.80 19.66
CA VAL A 265 -4.24 -17.11 20.96
C VAL A 265 -5.13 -16.64 22.12
N ALA A 266 -5.61 -15.40 22.05
CA ALA A 266 -6.47 -14.81 23.09
C ALA A 266 -7.80 -15.59 23.25
N TYR A 267 -8.43 -15.94 22.13
CA TYR A 267 -9.68 -16.71 22.14
C TYR A 267 -9.47 -18.14 22.67
N SER A 268 -8.41 -18.82 22.26
CA SER A 268 -8.12 -20.18 22.68
C SER A 268 -7.91 -20.34 24.18
N LYS A 269 -7.47 -19.29 24.87
CA LYS A 269 -7.28 -19.22 26.33
C LYS A 269 -8.56 -18.92 27.12
N LYS A 270 -9.69 -18.69 26.43
CA LYS A 270 -10.99 -18.35 27.07
C LYS A 270 -12.06 -19.38 26.73
N ARG A 271 -12.02 -19.95 25.54
CA ARG A 271 -13.06 -20.86 25.04
C ARG A 271 -12.88 -22.27 25.60
N LEU A 272 -13.94 -22.79 26.18
CA LEU A 272 -14.03 -24.18 26.65
C LEU A 272 -14.71 -25.06 25.58
N ALA A 273 -14.17 -26.24 25.35
CA ALA A 273 -14.75 -27.31 24.56
C ALA A 273 -14.26 -28.67 25.10
N PHE A 274 -15.17 -29.65 25.14
CA PHE A 274 -14.85 -31.01 25.65
C PHE A 274 -14.22 -31.00 27.07
N GLY A 275 -14.76 -30.11 27.94
CA GLY A 275 -14.38 -30.03 29.36
C GLY A 275 -13.07 -29.30 29.68
N LYS A 276 -12.37 -28.71 28.70
CA LYS A 276 -11.14 -27.94 28.90
C LYS A 276 -11.02 -26.77 27.94
N LEU A 277 -10.02 -25.89 28.15
CA LEU A 277 -9.73 -24.81 27.25
C LEU A 277 -9.32 -25.34 25.86
N ILE A 278 -9.74 -24.68 24.80
CA ILE A 278 -9.35 -25.14 23.45
C ILE A 278 -7.85 -25.05 23.22
N SER A 279 -7.13 -24.18 23.93
CA SER A 279 -5.66 -24.10 23.92
C SER A 279 -4.96 -25.37 24.47
N GLU A 280 -5.69 -26.24 25.17
CA GLU A 280 -5.19 -27.52 25.69
C GLU A 280 -5.38 -28.68 24.71
N HIS A 281 -6.05 -28.47 23.60
CA HIS A 281 -6.21 -29.45 22.53
C HIS A 281 -5.04 -29.38 21.54
N GLN A 282 -4.40 -30.53 21.27
CA GLN A 282 -3.24 -30.61 20.38
C GLN A 282 -3.51 -30.03 19.00
N ALA A 283 -4.71 -30.26 18.43
CA ALA A 283 -5.07 -29.72 17.11
C ALA A 283 -5.03 -28.18 17.07
N ILE A 284 -5.41 -27.49 18.16
CA ILE A 284 -5.32 -26.03 18.28
C ILE A 284 -3.88 -25.59 18.48
N GLN A 285 -3.12 -26.30 19.31
CA GLN A 285 -1.68 -25.99 19.56
C GLN A 285 -0.86 -26.08 18.27
N LEU A 286 -1.04 -27.14 17.46
CA LEU A 286 -0.38 -27.30 16.16
C LEU A 286 -0.72 -26.15 15.22
N LYS A 287 -2.01 -25.80 15.13
CA LYS A 287 -2.46 -24.69 14.29
C LYS A 287 -1.85 -23.35 14.71
N LEU A 288 -1.87 -23.01 15.99
CA LEU A 288 -1.23 -21.78 16.50
C LEU A 288 0.29 -21.75 16.24
N ALA A 289 0.96 -22.89 16.36
CA ALA A 289 2.39 -22.99 16.09
C ALA A 289 2.72 -22.76 14.61
N GLU A 290 1.93 -23.35 13.69
CA GLU A 290 2.08 -23.14 12.25
C GLU A 290 1.81 -21.68 11.86
N MET A 291 0.72 -21.08 12.39
CA MET A 291 0.43 -19.65 12.18
C MET A 291 1.61 -18.77 12.63
N ALA A 292 2.14 -19.02 13.83
CA ALA A 292 3.26 -18.25 14.38
C ALA A 292 4.52 -18.36 13.51
N ALA A 293 4.88 -19.58 13.07
CA ALA A 293 6.03 -19.81 12.20
C ALA A 293 5.90 -19.08 10.85
N LYS A 294 4.71 -19.14 10.22
CA LYS A 294 4.43 -18.46 8.96
C LYS A 294 4.54 -16.93 9.08
N VAL A 295 3.92 -16.35 10.11
CA VAL A 295 3.99 -14.91 10.38
C VAL A 295 5.42 -14.46 10.64
N HIS A 296 6.18 -15.22 11.43
CA HIS A 296 7.58 -14.90 11.70
C HIS A 296 8.45 -14.93 10.44
N ALA A 297 8.32 -15.98 9.62
CA ALA A 297 9.05 -16.10 8.36
C ALA A 297 8.72 -14.94 7.40
N ALA A 298 7.44 -14.60 7.24
CA ALA A 298 7.02 -13.48 6.40
C ALA A 298 7.62 -12.16 6.88
N ARG A 299 7.59 -11.88 8.19
CA ARG A 299 8.18 -10.67 8.78
C ARG A 299 9.68 -10.56 8.49
N LEU A 300 10.42 -11.65 8.62
CA LEU A 300 11.86 -11.66 8.31
C LEU A 300 12.13 -11.33 6.85
N MET A 301 11.33 -11.87 5.91
CA MET A 301 11.46 -11.55 4.48
C MET A 301 11.13 -10.08 4.18
N VAL A 302 10.09 -9.52 4.82
CA VAL A 302 9.73 -8.10 4.66
C VAL A 302 10.85 -7.19 5.14
N TYR A 303 11.40 -7.46 6.33
CA TYR A 303 12.47 -6.64 6.89
C TYR A 303 13.79 -6.81 6.13
N ASP A 304 14.03 -7.99 5.53
CA ASP A 304 15.19 -8.20 4.66
C ASP A 304 15.08 -7.36 3.38
N ALA A 305 13.92 -7.39 2.71
CA ALA A 305 13.66 -6.57 1.53
C ALA A 305 13.77 -5.06 1.85
N ALA A 306 13.28 -4.63 3.02
CA ALA A 306 13.36 -3.25 3.47
C ALA A 306 14.82 -2.81 3.72
N ARG A 307 15.60 -3.60 4.48
CA ARG A 307 17.04 -3.33 4.72
C ARG A 307 17.84 -3.25 3.43
N LYS A 308 17.55 -4.10 2.46
CA LYS A 308 18.22 -4.08 1.16
C LYS A 308 17.88 -2.81 0.38
N LYS A 309 16.62 -2.32 0.48
CA LYS A 309 16.25 -1.01 -0.06
C LYS A 309 17.01 0.12 0.64
N ASP A 310 17.16 0.06 1.97
CA ASP A 310 17.87 1.05 2.77
C ASP A 310 19.36 1.14 2.40
N SER A 311 20.00 0.00 2.05
CA SER A 311 21.40 -0.02 1.58
C SER A 311 21.61 0.57 0.19
N GLY A 312 20.53 0.89 -0.53
CA GLY A 312 20.59 1.37 -1.92
C GLY A 312 20.84 0.27 -2.94
N GLU A 313 20.81 -0.99 -2.52
CA GLU A 313 20.92 -2.13 -3.41
C GLU A 313 19.62 -2.38 -4.18
N ARG A 314 19.75 -3.02 -5.33
CA ARG A 314 18.58 -3.50 -6.07
C ARG A 314 17.85 -4.56 -5.25
N ASN A 315 16.57 -4.34 -4.99
CA ASN A 315 15.76 -5.18 -4.09
C ASN A 315 14.46 -5.71 -4.70
N ASP A 316 14.29 -5.59 -6.01
CA ASP A 316 13.05 -6.01 -6.70
C ASP A 316 12.77 -7.52 -6.56
N LEU A 317 13.81 -8.36 -6.48
CA LEU A 317 13.68 -9.80 -6.19
C LEU A 317 13.15 -10.04 -4.78
N GLU A 318 13.79 -9.47 -3.78
CA GLU A 318 13.45 -9.65 -2.36
C GLU A 318 12.08 -9.06 -2.04
N ALA A 319 11.77 -7.89 -2.59
CA ALA A 319 10.45 -7.26 -2.43
C ALA A 319 9.33 -8.10 -3.07
N ALA A 320 9.58 -8.70 -4.26
CA ALA A 320 8.62 -9.60 -4.89
C ALA A 320 8.44 -10.90 -4.11
N MET A 321 9.52 -11.50 -3.59
CA MET A 321 9.44 -12.71 -2.74
C MET A 321 8.71 -12.43 -1.42
N ALA A 322 9.02 -11.31 -0.77
CA ALA A 322 8.37 -10.90 0.47
C ALA A 322 6.86 -10.68 0.26
N LYS A 323 6.48 -9.96 -0.79
CA LYS A 323 5.08 -9.70 -1.13
C LYS A 323 4.33 -10.99 -1.46
N LEU A 324 4.90 -11.85 -2.29
CA LEU A 324 4.31 -13.15 -2.64
C LEU A 324 4.06 -13.98 -1.38
N PHE A 325 5.09 -14.22 -0.58
CA PHE A 325 4.99 -15.09 0.57
C PHE A 325 4.07 -14.51 1.66
N ALA A 326 4.25 -13.24 2.03
CA ALA A 326 3.47 -12.60 3.08
C ALA A 326 1.96 -12.55 2.74
N SER A 327 1.60 -12.25 1.48
CA SER A 327 0.20 -12.19 1.08
C SER A 327 -0.47 -13.56 1.06
N GLU A 328 0.22 -14.61 0.60
CA GLU A 328 -0.31 -15.98 0.61
C GLU A 328 -0.55 -16.47 2.05
N ILE A 329 0.46 -16.34 2.93
CA ILE A 329 0.30 -16.81 4.31
C ILE A 329 -0.70 -15.98 5.10
N CYS A 330 -0.93 -14.73 4.74
CA CYS A 330 -1.95 -13.90 5.37
C CYS A 330 -3.34 -14.51 5.20
N GLY A 331 -3.69 -14.95 3.99
CA GLY A 331 -4.95 -15.65 3.72
C GLY A 331 -5.08 -16.97 4.49
N GLU A 332 -4.00 -17.75 4.55
CA GLU A 332 -3.96 -19.01 5.30
C GLU A 332 -4.15 -18.78 6.81
N VAL A 333 -3.42 -17.82 7.39
CA VAL A 333 -3.49 -17.50 8.82
C VAL A 333 -4.85 -16.91 9.19
N ALA A 334 -5.42 -16.03 8.34
CA ALA A 334 -6.75 -15.48 8.56
C ALA A 334 -7.84 -16.57 8.54
N MET A 335 -7.76 -17.53 7.59
CA MET A 335 -8.67 -18.68 7.55
C MET A 335 -8.51 -19.57 8.79
N ASP A 336 -7.28 -19.82 9.23
CA ASP A 336 -7.03 -20.61 10.41
C ASP A 336 -7.52 -19.91 11.68
N ALA A 337 -7.45 -18.59 11.75
CA ALA A 337 -8.07 -17.82 12.83
C ALA A 337 -9.59 -18.02 12.88
N MET A 338 -10.28 -17.96 11.75
CA MET A 338 -11.72 -18.27 11.69
C MET A 338 -12.01 -19.67 12.19
N ARG A 339 -11.20 -20.67 11.83
CA ARG A 339 -11.34 -22.06 12.30
C ARG A 339 -11.14 -22.20 13.81
N VAL A 340 -10.17 -21.48 14.39
CA VAL A 340 -9.92 -21.48 15.84
C VAL A 340 -11.13 -20.88 16.58
N HIS A 341 -11.77 -19.86 16.02
CA HIS A 341 -12.94 -19.21 16.61
C HIS A 341 -14.24 -20.01 16.36
N GLY A 342 -14.28 -20.89 15.37
CA GLY A 342 -15.46 -21.67 15.01
C GLY A 342 -16.60 -20.79 14.52
N GLY A 343 -17.84 -21.10 14.90
CA GLY A 343 -19.02 -20.37 14.41
C GLY A 343 -19.00 -18.86 14.65
N VAL A 344 -18.52 -18.40 15.81
CA VAL A 344 -18.40 -16.97 16.09
C VAL A 344 -17.35 -16.26 15.20
N GLY A 345 -16.35 -16.99 14.72
CA GLY A 345 -15.38 -16.46 13.76
C GLY A 345 -15.97 -16.15 12.38
N TYR A 346 -17.19 -16.64 12.09
CA TYR A 346 -17.90 -16.36 10.84
C TYR A 346 -18.93 -15.23 11.00
N THR A 347 -19.08 -14.68 12.20
CA THR A 347 -19.94 -13.52 12.49
C THR A 347 -19.13 -12.24 12.56
N LYS A 348 -19.80 -11.09 12.47
CA LYS A 348 -19.17 -9.77 12.60
C LYS A 348 -18.92 -9.34 14.06
N ASP A 349 -19.16 -10.22 15.04
CA ASP A 349 -18.96 -9.95 16.47
C ASP A 349 -17.46 -9.87 16.84
N LEU A 350 -16.59 -10.52 16.05
CA LEU A 350 -15.15 -10.57 16.25
C LEU A 350 -14.41 -10.17 14.99
N PRO A 351 -13.21 -9.59 15.09
CA PRO A 351 -12.51 -9.01 13.95
C PRO A 351 -11.92 -10.04 12.97
N VAL A 352 -11.97 -11.34 13.26
CA VAL A 352 -11.31 -12.37 12.45
C VAL A 352 -11.93 -12.54 11.06
N GLU A 353 -13.22 -12.27 10.89
CA GLU A 353 -13.88 -12.27 9.59
C GLU A 353 -13.37 -11.10 8.72
N ARG A 354 -13.09 -9.93 9.32
CA ARG A 354 -12.49 -8.78 8.64
C ARG A 354 -11.09 -9.09 8.14
N TYR A 355 -10.24 -9.72 8.96
CA TYR A 355 -8.91 -10.16 8.55
C TYR A 355 -8.97 -11.10 7.33
N TYR A 356 -9.94 -12.00 7.30
CA TYR A 356 -10.15 -12.88 6.16
C TYR A 356 -10.62 -12.13 4.90
N ARG A 357 -11.49 -11.14 5.03
CA ARG A 357 -11.94 -10.31 3.89
C ARG A 357 -10.85 -9.40 3.36
N ASP A 358 -9.96 -8.93 4.21
CA ASP A 358 -8.84 -8.04 3.86
C ASP A 358 -7.70 -8.78 3.13
N ALA A 359 -7.42 -10.01 3.51
CA ALA A 359 -6.27 -10.78 3.04
C ALA A 359 -6.19 -10.92 1.50
N PRO A 360 -7.26 -11.21 0.75
CA PRO A 360 -7.21 -11.39 -0.70
C PRO A 360 -6.72 -10.16 -1.47
N LEU A 361 -6.94 -8.94 -0.96
CA LEU A 361 -6.46 -7.73 -1.62
C LEU A 361 -4.95 -7.77 -1.81
N MET A 362 -4.20 -8.26 -0.83
CA MET A 362 -2.74 -8.26 -0.86
C MET A 362 -2.16 -9.27 -1.85
N ILE A 363 -2.94 -10.28 -2.26
CA ILE A 363 -2.59 -11.20 -3.34
C ILE A 363 -2.72 -10.51 -4.71
N ILE A 364 -3.71 -9.60 -4.85
CA ILE A 364 -4.11 -8.98 -6.12
C ILE A 364 -3.46 -7.61 -6.31
N GLY A 365 -3.46 -6.77 -5.27
CA GLY A 365 -3.03 -5.36 -5.34
C GLY A 365 -1.53 -5.19 -5.55
N GLU A 366 -1.16 -4.07 -6.17
CA GLU A 366 0.22 -3.65 -6.47
C GLU A 366 1.03 -4.69 -7.25
N GLY A 367 0.37 -5.30 -8.22
CA GLY A 367 0.85 -6.44 -9.01
C GLY A 367 0.44 -7.77 -8.39
N THR A 368 -0.31 -8.57 -9.16
CA THR A 368 -0.79 -9.88 -8.68
C THR A 368 0.38 -10.80 -8.30
N ASN A 369 0.10 -11.82 -7.50
CA ASN A 369 1.12 -12.80 -7.12
C ASN A 369 1.69 -13.55 -8.34
N GLU A 370 0.91 -13.71 -9.42
CA GLU A 370 1.38 -14.23 -10.69
C GLU A 370 2.45 -13.32 -11.31
N ILE A 371 2.23 -11.99 -11.28
CA ILE A 371 3.26 -11.03 -11.72
C ILE A 371 4.50 -11.10 -10.82
N MET A 372 4.35 -11.26 -9.50
CA MET A 372 5.50 -11.45 -8.60
C MET A 372 6.29 -12.70 -8.97
N LYS A 373 5.63 -13.83 -9.25
CA LYS A 373 6.28 -15.06 -9.71
C LYS A 373 7.08 -14.84 -11.01
N LEU A 374 6.53 -14.06 -11.96
CA LEU A 374 7.26 -13.71 -13.20
C LEU A 374 8.49 -12.81 -12.92
N VAL A 375 8.36 -11.84 -12.03
CA VAL A 375 9.50 -11.00 -11.62
C VAL A 375 10.60 -11.85 -10.97
N ILE A 376 10.23 -12.69 -10.01
CA ILE A 376 11.15 -13.60 -9.33
C ILE A 376 11.87 -14.51 -10.32
N ALA A 377 11.11 -15.19 -11.21
CA ALA A 377 11.68 -16.11 -12.19
C ALA A 377 12.67 -15.41 -13.11
N ARG A 378 12.32 -14.23 -13.64
CA ARG A 378 13.23 -13.44 -14.48
C ARG A 378 14.53 -13.09 -13.75
N ARG A 379 14.44 -12.64 -12.48
CA ARG A 379 15.62 -12.27 -11.70
C ARG A 379 16.50 -13.46 -11.36
N LEU A 380 15.92 -14.61 -11.09
CA LEU A 380 16.68 -15.86 -10.88
C LEU A 380 17.41 -16.27 -12.16
N LEU A 381 16.72 -16.24 -13.30
CA LEU A 381 17.35 -16.58 -14.57
C LEU A 381 18.49 -15.61 -14.94
N GLU A 382 18.32 -14.29 -14.70
CA GLU A 382 19.40 -13.31 -14.86
C GLU A 382 20.58 -13.57 -13.92
N LYS A 383 20.32 -13.94 -12.65
CA LYS A 383 21.35 -14.17 -11.62
C LYS A 383 22.19 -15.43 -11.87
N TYR A 384 21.59 -16.45 -12.44
CA TYR A 384 22.22 -17.75 -12.70
C TYR A 384 22.45 -18.01 -14.18
N SER A 385 22.42 -16.96 -15.03
CA SER A 385 22.94 -17.04 -16.39
C SER A 385 24.47 -17.10 -16.32
N ASP A 386 25.06 -18.13 -16.90
CA ASP A 386 26.53 -18.32 -17.02
C ASP A 386 27.20 -17.24 -17.86
#